data_782cf65fac858e389ec8b26b81cd63d3
#
_entry.id   782cf65fac858e389ec8b26b81cd63d3
#
_cell.length_a   1.000
_cell.length_b   1.000
_cell.length_c   1.000
_cell.angle_alpha   90.00
_cell.angle_beta   90.00
_cell.angle_gamma   90.00
#
_symmetry.space_group_name_H-M   'P 1'
#
loop_
_entity.id
_entity.type
_entity.pdbx_description
1 polymer ?
#
loop_
_entity_poly.entity_id
_entity_poly.type
_entity_poly.pdbx_seq_one_letter_code
_entity_poly.pdbx_strand_id
1 'polypeptide(L)'
;VAADDGVMPQTREHLEIMDLLGIAHGAVALTKIDRVPAARVAEVQAEIEQLLSSSLLAGSPVFPVSSISGVGIDVLRAHLEAATAPDLATGRTSEASRASRSARGPRTRVPGVPPITSPIGESLTTVQQSHANDGDFRLAVDRCFTLTGSGTVVTGTVFAGRVQVGDKLVVSPSGKEVRVRSIHAQNRASESGQAGQRCALNLAGVEKKDIVRGDWVLAPAVHSPTQRLDVRIKLPAAARRALRHWTPVHAHVGAADILGRVSLLEGT
;
A
#
# COMPACT_ATOMS: atom_id res chain seq x y z
N VAL A 1 6.60 -5.31 17.38
CA VAL A 1 7.57 -6.27 17.94
C VAL A 1 7.13 -6.60 19.36
N ALA A 2 7.18 -7.87 19.77
CA ALA A 2 6.86 -8.25 21.14
C ALA A 2 8.15 -8.34 21.99
N ALA A 3 8.10 -7.82 23.22
CA ALA A 3 9.29 -7.73 24.08
C ALA A 3 9.79 -9.12 24.54
N ASP A 4 8.90 -10.11 24.64
CA ASP A 4 9.25 -11.50 24.96
C ASP A 4 10.00 -12.20 23.81
N ASP A 5 9.58 -11.96 22.56
CA ASP A 5 10.14 -12.60 21.36
C ASP A 5 11.36 -11.84 20.78
N GLY A 6 11.40 -10.51 20.90
CA GLY A 6 12.40 -9.66 20.27
C GLY A 6 12.22 -9.51 18.75
N VAL A 7 13.31 -9.17 18.06
CA VAL A 7 13.31 -9.00 16.60
C VAL A 7 13.35 -10.36 15.89
N MET A 8 12.23 -10.76 15.34
CA MET A 8 12.06 -12.03 14.62
C MET A 8 12.46 -11.92 13.13
N PRO A 9 12.77 -13.03 12.43
CA PRO A 9 13.07 -13.03 10.99
C PRO A 9 12.00 -12.32 10.16
N GLN A 10 10.72 -12.56 10.44
CA GLN A 10 9.58 -11.90 9.77
C GLN A 10 9.61 -10.37 9.93
N THR A 11 10.08 -9.84 11.05
CA THR A 11 10.22 -8.40 11.26
C THR A 11 11.21 -7.80 10.25
N ARG A 12 12.30 -8.51 9.99
CA ARG A 12 13.32 -8.11 9.01
C ARG A 12 12.79 -8.14 7.58
N GLU A 13 12.09 -9.21 7.21
CA GLU A 13 11.44 -9.35 5.89
C GLU A 13 10.41 -8.24 5.66
N HIS A 14 9.57 -7.94 6.65
CA HIS A 14 8.59 -6.86 6.55
C HIS A 14 9.26 -5.48 6.42
N LEU A 15 10.37 -5.25 7.11
CA LEU A 15 11.13 -4.01 7.00
C LEU A 15 11.72 -3.85 5.59
N GLU A 16 12.30 -4.91 5.02
CA GLU A 16 12.79 -4.92 3.64
C GLU A 16 11.67 -4.60 2.63
N ILE A 17 10.47 -5.13 2.84
CA ILE A 17 9.29 -4.83 2.01
C ILE A 17 8.92 -3.34 2.14
N MET A 18 8.90 -2.79 3.36
CA MET A 18 8.60 -1.37 3.57
C MET A 18 9.63 -0.47 2.88
N ASP A 19 10.91 -0.81 2.94
CA ASP A 19 11.97 -0.10 2.22
C ASP A 19 11.80 -0.16 0.69
N LEU A 20 11.43 -1.32 0.15
CA LEU A 20 11.12 -1.48 -1.28
C LEU A 20 9.92 -0.63 -1.72
N LEU A 21 8.93 -0.50 -0.85
CA LEU A 21 7.74 0.33 -1.08
C LEU A 21 8.02 1.82 -0.87
N GLY A 22 9.20 2.20 -0.39
CA GLY A 22 9.58 3.60 -0.16
C GLY A 22 8.89 4.22 1.05
N ILE A 23 8.49 3.41 2.04
CA ILE A 23 7.84 3.89 3.26
C ILE A 23 8.91 4.49 4.18
N ALA A 24 8.91 5.82 4.32
CA ALA A 24 9.90 6.57 5.09
C ALA A 24 9.37 7.09 6.44
N HIS A 25 8.09 6.90 6.75
CA HIS A 25 7.48 7.35 7.99
C HIS A 25 6.79 6.19 8.69
N GLY A 26 7.07 6.01 9.97
CA GLY A 26 6.50 4.93 10.75
C GLY A 26 6.78 5.08 12.24
N ALA A 27 6.25 4.15 13.01
CA ALA A 27 6.50 4.02 14.44
C ALA A 27 6.52 2.53 14.80
N VAL A 28 7.24 2.16 15.85
CA VAL A 28 7.29 0.80 16.35
C VAL A 28 6.59 0.70 17.69
N ALA A 29 5.59 -0.17 17.80
CA ALA A 29 5.02 -0.56 19.09
C ALA A 29 5.80 -1.77 19.63
N LEU A 30 6.54 -1.60 20.73
CA LEU A 30 7.18 -2.67 21.49
C LEU A 30 6.18 -3.19 22.51
N THR A 31 5.51 -4.29 22.17
CA THR A 31 4.35 -4.82 22.92
C THR A 31 4.74 -5.80 24.02
N LYS A 32 3.80 -6.15 24.91
CA LYS A 32 3.96 -7.17 25.98
C LYS A 32 5.07 -6.83 26.99
N ILE A 33 5.32 -5.55 27.25
CA ILE A 33 6.36 -5.13 28.21
C ILE A 33 6.07 -5.58 29.65
N ASP A 34 4.81 -5.91 29.95
CA ASP A 34 4.35 -6.46 31.23
C ASP A 34 4.83 -7.90 31.47
N ARG A 35 5.32 -8.60 30.47
CA ARG A 35 5.73 -10.01 30.55
C ARG A 35 7.21 -10.23 30.76
N VAL A 36 8.00 -9.17 30.70
CA VAL A 36 9.47 -9.23 30.77
C VAL A 36 10.04 -8.18 31.71
N PRO A 37 11.24 -8.38 32.26
CA PRO A 37 11.92 -7.37 33.05
C PRO A 37 12.26 -6.14 32.23
N ALA A 38 12.38 -4.96 32.89
CA ALA A 38 12.73 -3.69 32.24
C ALA A 38 14.06 -3.76 31.44
N ALA A 39 15.03 -4.53 31.93
CA ALA A 39 16.30 -4.75 31.23
C ALA A 39 16.08 -5.39 29.83
N ARG A 40 15.14 -6.36 29.72
CA ARG A 40 14.82 -6.99 28.42
C ARG A 40 14.11 -6.02 27.49
N VAL A 41 13.24 -5.15 28.02
CA VAL A 41 12.60 -4.08 27.21
C VAL A 41 13.65 -3.18 26.58
N ALA A 42 14.64 -2.72 27.37
CA ALA A 42 15.72 -1.86 26.89
C ALA A 42 16.61 -2.57 25.84
N GLU A 43 16.92 -3.86 26.06
CA GLU A 43 17.69 -4.67 25.12
C GLU A 43 16.99 -4.78 23.76
N VAL A 44 15.70 -5.16 23.76
CA VAL A 44 14.91 -5.29 22.51
C VAL A 44 14.70 -3.94 21.83
N GLN A 45 14.57 -2.86 22.59
CA GLN A 45 14.50 -1.52 22.03
C GLN A 45 15.79 -1.18 21.28
N ALA A 46 16.96 -1.46 21.84
CA ALA A 46 18.25 -1.25 21.17
C ALA A 46 18.40 -2.12 19.92
N GLU A 47 17.93 -3.38 19.94
CA GLU A 47 17.89 -4.26 18.75
C GLU A 47 17.03 -3.66 17.62
N ILE A 48 15.86 -3.09 17.97
CA ILE A 48 14.97 -2.43 17.02
C ILE A 48 15.65 -1.20 16.41
N GLU A 49 16.22 -0.34 17.24
CA GLU A 49 16.91 0.88 16.79
C GLU A 49 18.07 0.54 15.84
N GLN A 50 18.85 -0.49 16.18
CA GLN A 50 19.92 -0.99 15.33
C GLN A 50 19.38 -1.54 13.99
N LEU A 51 18.28 -2.29 14.02
CA LEU A 51 17.65 -2.81 12.81
C LEU A 51 17.15 -1.69 11.89
N LEU A 52 16.51 -0.66 12.46
CA LEU A 52 15.97 0.48 11.71
C LEU A 52 17.06 1.37 11.12
N SER A 53 18.25 1.43 11.74
CA SER A 53 19.32 2.38 11.36
C SER A 53 19.77 2.28 9.90
N SER A 54 19.58 1.12 9.27
CA SER A 54 19.93 0.85 7.85
C SER A 54 18.74 0.92 6.89
N SER A 55 17.57 1.34 7.37
CA SER A 55 16.32 1.39 6.59
C SER A 55 15.83 2.83 6.39
N LEU A 56 14.82 3.01 5.55
CA LEU A 56 14.12 4.29 5.38
C LEU A 56 13.40 4.75 6.66
N LEU A 57 13.17 3.84 7.61
CA LEU A 57 12.56 4.11 8.91
C LEU A 57 13.58 4.46 10.00
N ALA A 58 14.83 4.78 9.64
CA ALA A 58 15.84 5.22 10.59
C ALA A 58 15.35 6.41 11.42
N GLY A 59 15.50 6.33 12.75
CA GLY A 59 15.01 7.37 13.66
C GLY A 59 13.51 7.34 13.97
N SER A 60 12.77 6.35 13.48
CA SER A 60 11.36 6.17 13.86
C SER A 60 11.21 5.90 15.36
N PRO A 61 10.21 6.51 16.03
CA PRO A 61 10.03 6.34 17.47
C PRO A 61 9.60 4.91 17.82
N VAL A 62 10.11 4.41 18.96
CA VAL A 62 9.74 3.14 19.55
C VAL A 62 8.90 3.39 20.80
N PHE A 63 7.71 2.81 20.86
CA PHE A 63 6.75 2.96 21.97
C PHE A 63 6.66 1.64 22.76
N PRO A 64 7.25 1.54 23.95
CA PRO A 64 7.02 0.42 24.84
C PRO A 64 5.57 0.47 25.37
N VAL A 65 4.79 -0.61 25.10
CA VAL A 65 3.36 -0.64 25.43
C VAL A 65 2.92 -2.00 26.00
N SER A 66 1.91 -1.96 26.85
CA SER A 66 1.17 -3.14 27.29
C SER A 66 -0.32 -2.90 27.14
N SER A 67 -0.99 -3.76 26.36
CA SER A 67 -2.46 -3.74 26.23
C SER A 67 -3.18 -4.24 27.48
N ILE A 68 -2.48 -4.99 28.36
CA ILE A 68 -3.06 -5.54 29.60
C ILE A 68 -3.04 -4.49 30.70
N SER A 69 -1.87 -3.84 30.92
CA SER A 69 -1.74 -2.81 31.97
C SER A 69 -2.10 -1.39 31.51
N GLY A 70 -2.24 -1.16 30.19
CA GLY A 70 -2.49 0.16 29.60
C GLY A 70 -1.24 1.05 29.49
N VAL A 71 -0.09 0.62 30.00
CA VAL A 71 1.14 1.41 29.97
C VAL A 71 1.54 1.73 28.54
N GLY A 72 1.87 3.01 28.27
CA GLY A 72 2.35 3.50 26.99
C GLY A 72 1.29 3.66 25.89
N ILE A 73 0.06 3.17 26.08
CA ILE A 73 -1.01 3.21 25.08
C ILE A 73 -1.41 4.64 24.74
N ASP A 74 -1.53 5.51 25.74
CA ASP A 74 -1.93 6.90 25.50
C ASP A 74 -0.88 7.70 24.74
N VAL A 75 0.41 7.43 24.99
CA VAL A 75 1.53 8.07 24.27
C VAL A 75 1.53 7.62 22.79
N LEU A 76 1.37 6.33 22.54
CA LEU A 76 1.26 5.80 21.18
C LEU A 76 0.02 6.37 20.45
N ARG A 77 -1.13 6.45 21.14
CA ARG A 77 -2.36 7.03 20.57
C ARG A 77 -2.16 8.49 20.19
N ALA A 78 -1.61 9.30 21.09
CA ALA A 78 -1.34 10.71 20.82
C ALA A 78 -0.40 10.91 19.62
N HIS A 79 0.63 10.06 19.48
CA HIS A 79 1.52 10.08 18.32
C HIS A 79 0.77 9.76 17.01
N LEU A 80 -0.08 8.73 17.01
CA LEU A 80 -0.86 8.35 15.81
C LEU A 80 -1.89 9.43 15.45
N GLU A 81 -2.56 10.04 16.43
CA GLU A 81 -3.49 11.15 16.20
C GLU A 81 -2.78 12.37 15.62
N ALA A 82 -1.60 12.71 16.13
CA ALA A 82 -0.80 13.80 15.59
C ALA A 82 -0.32 13.52 14.16
N ALA A 83 0.06 12.27 13.86
CA ALA A 83 0.50 11.87 12.52
C ALA A 83 -0.65 11.83 11.48
N THR A 84 -1.91 11.71 11.93
CA THR A 84 -3.09 11.66 11.06
C THR A 84 -3.84 13.00 10.99
N ALA A 85 -3.45 13.99 11.80
CA ALA A 85 -4.00 15.34 11.73
C ALA A 85 -3.74 15.92 10.34
N PRO A 86 -4.76 16.43 9.61
CA PRO A 86 -4.53 17.09 8.34
C PRO A 86 -3.61 18.30 8.59
N ASP A 87 -2.55 18.41 7.81
CA ASP A 87 -1.62 19.54 7.82
C ASP A 87 -2.36 20.83 7.42
N LEU A 88 -3.05 21.45 8.37
CA LEU A 88 -3.72 22.74 8.20
C LEU A 88 -2.77 23.92 8.40
N ALA A 89 -1.50 23.69 8.69
CA ALA A 89 -0.53 24.74 8.89
C ALA A 89 0.89 24.27 8.58
N THR A 90 1.32 24.35 7.34
CA THR A 90 2.65 24.87 6.99
C THR A 90 2.85 24.84 5.47
N GLY A 91 2.59 25.95 4.81
CA GLY A 91 3.22 26.28 3.53
C GLY A 91 4.72 26.50 3.72
N ARG A 92 5.46 25.43 3.94
CA ARG A 92 6.92 25.44 3.83
C ARG A 92 7.31 24.86 2.49
N THR A 93 7.36 25.74 1.49
CA THR A 93 8.14 25.53 0.28
C THR A 93 9.60 25.30 0.68
N SER A 94 10.07 24.06 0.55
CA SER A 94 11.48 23.75 0.74
C SER A 94 12.29 24.32 -0.42
N GLU A 95 12.97 25.44 -0.20
CA GLU A 95 13.96 26.04 -1.10
C GLU A 95 15.28 25.22 -1.24
N ALA A 96 15.32 24.02 -0.70
CA ALA A 96 16.54 23.20 -0.68
C ALA A 96 16.83 22.38 -1.96
N SER A 97 15.97 22.47 -3.00
CA SER A 97 16.13 21.62 -4.21
C SER A 97 16.66 22.36 -5.45
N ARG A 98 17.22 23.57 -5.32
CA ARG A 98 17.73 24.33 -6.49
C ARG A 98 19.22 24.24 -6.77
N ALA A 99 20.00 23.48 -6.03
CA ALA A 99 21.47 23.53 -6.10
C ALA A 99 22.17 22.39 -6.87
N SER A 100 21.48 21.50 -7.57
CA SER A 100 22.18 20.42 -8.33
C SER A 100 21.72 20.25 -9.78
N ARG A 101 21.62 21.36 -10.52
CA ARG A 101 21.44 21.30 -11.99
C ARG A 101 22.68 21.86 -12.69
N SER A 102 23.75 21.09 -12.75
CA SER A 102 24.85 21.35 -13.72
C SER A 102 25.69 20.08 -13.84
N ALA A 103 25.40 19.27 -14.85
CA ALA A 103 26.29 18.41 -15.61
C ALA A 103 25.49 17.31 -16.34
N ARG A 104 25.03 17.58 -17.55
CA ARG A 104 24.63 16.54 -18.50
C ARG A 104 25.31 16.76 -19.83
N GLY A 105 26.15 15.78 -20.22
CA GLY A 105 26.74 15.67 -21.55
C GLY A 105 25.72 15.22 -22.61
N PRO A 106 26.03 15.32 -23.92
CA PRO A 106 25.07 15.16 -25.02
C PRO A 106 24.62 13.70 -25.20
N ARG A 107 23.32 13.51 -25.32
CA ARG A 107 22.68 12.22 -25.62
C ARG A 107 22.52 12.04 -27.13
N THR A 108 23.00 10.97 -27.67
CA THR A 108 22.79 10.53 -29.06
C THR A 108 21.34 10.08 -29.25
N ARG A 109 20.72 10.60 -30.30
CA ARG A 109 19.29 10.37 -30.64
C ARG A 109 19.19 9.17 -31.59
N VAL A 110 18.36 8.18 -31.25
CA VAL A 110 17.96 7.08 -32.15
C VAL A 110 16.67 7.49 -32.87
N PRO A 111 16.57 7.43 -34.21
CA PRO A 111 15.38 7.84 -34.97
C PRO A 111 14.29 6.79 -34.86
N GLY A 112 13.04 7.21 -34.58
CA GLY A 112 11.83 6.40 -34.72
C GLY A 112 11.01 6.13 -33.45
N VAL A 113 11.40 6.61 -32.27
CA VAL A 113 10.60 6.45 -31.03
C VAL A 113 10.17 7.83 -30.56
N PRO A 114 8.84 8.07 -30.31
CA PRO A 114 8.40 9.33 -29.76
C PRO A 114 8.95 9.51 -28.33
N PRO A 115 9.31 10.73 -27.92
CA PRO A 115 9.88 10.97 -26.60
C PRO A 115 8.83 10.73 -25.51
N ILE A 116 9.11 9.81 -24.60
CA ILE A 116 8.36 9.68 -23.35
C ILE A 116 8.80 10.85 -22.45
N THR A 117 8.04 11.91 -22.47
CA THR A 117 8.18 13.04 -21.54
C THR A 117 7.42 12.74 -20.26
N SER A 118 8.05 11.98 -19.37
CA SER A 118 7.64 11.94 -17.96
C SER A 118 8.81 12.42 -17.12
N PRO A 119 8.65 13.41 -16.25
CA PRO A 119 9.71 13.88 -15.36
C PRO A 119 10.00 12.79 -14.32
N ILE A 120 11.16 12.14 -14.46
CA ILE A 120 11.67 11.22 -13.44
C ILE A 120 12.31 12.08 -12.35
N GLY A 121 11.70 12.14 -11.18
CA GLY A 121 12.37 12.72 -10.01
C GLY A 121 11.52 13.53 -9.05
N GLU A 122 10.24 13.23 -8.90
CA GLU A 122 9.47 13.75 -7.78
C GLU A 122 9.13 12.63 -6.80
N SER A 123 9.29 12.94 -5.52
CA SER A 123 9.04 12.03 -4.39
C SER A 123 7.65 11.39 -4.52
N LEU A 124 7.60 10.08 -4.72
CA LEU A 124 6.38 9.31 -5.02
C LEU A 124 5.30 9.40 -3.93
N THR A 125 5.61 9.94 -2.76
CA THR A 125 4.72 9.92 -1.61
C THR A 125 3.67 11.03 -1.60
N THR A 126 3.96 12.20 -2.15
CA THR A 126 3.03 13.35 -2.14
C THR A 126 2.18 13.42 -3.41
N VAL A 127 2.69 12.94 -4.54
CA VAL A 127 1.98 12.96 -5.83
C VAL A 127 0.86 11.91 -5.91
N GLN A 128 0.98 10.80 -5.19
CA GLN A 128 -0.01 9.72 -5.23
C GLN A 128 -1.34 10.06 -4.54
N GLN A 129 -1.36 10.93 -3.54
CA GLN A 129 -2.61 11.24 -2.83
C GLN A 129 -3.51 12.26 -3.53
N SER A 130 -2.95 13.23 -4.25
CA SER A 130 -3.74 14.22 -4.97
C SER A 130 -4.37 13.67 -6.27
N HIS A 131 -3.72 12.74 -6.95
CA HIS A 131 -4.26 12.12 -8.18
C HIS A 131 -5.16 10.91 -7.91
N ALA A 132 -5.12 10.31 -6.72
CA ALA A 132 -5.95 9.15 -6.39
C ALA A 132 -7.45 9.49 -6.31
N ASN A 133 -7.81 10.71 -5.94
CA ASN A 133 -9.22 11.12 -5.82
C ASN A 133 -9.85 11.50 -7.17
N ASP A 134 -9.08 11.93 -8.16
CA ASP A 134 -9.57 12.38 -9.47
C ASP A 134 -9.62 11.25 -10.53
N GLY A 135 -9.18 10.06 -10.19
CA GLY A 135 -9.16 8.92 -11.10
C GLY A 135 -10.48 8.15 -11.13
N ASP A 136 -10.61 7.28 -12.13
CA ASP A 136 -11.69 6.31 -12.18
C ASP A 136 -11.68 5.35 -10.99
N PHE A 137 -12.86 5.00 -10.50
CA PHE A 137 -13.01 4.15 -9.31
C PHE A 137 -12.37 2.77 -9.48
N ARG A 138 -11.58 2.35 -8.47
CA ARG A 138 -10.93 1.04 -8.38
C ARG A 138 -10.90 0.55 -6.93
N LEU A 139 -11.55 -0.57 -6.65
CA LEU A 139 -11.54 -1.25 -5.36
C LEU A 139 -10.97 -2.66 -5.55
N ALA A 140 -9.92 -3.00 -4.79
CA ALA A 140 -9.39 -4.36 -4.74
C ALA A 140 -10.17 -5.20 -3.71
N VAL A 141 -10.80 -6.27 -4.14
CA VAL A 141 -11.64 -7.12 -3.29
C VAL A 141 -10.77 -8.01 -2.41
N ASP A 142 -10.88 -7.87 -1.10
CA ASP A 142 -10.21 -8.73 -0.11
C ASP A 142 -11.13 -9.82 0.48
N ARG A 143 -12.45 -9.56 0.52
CA ARG A 143 -13.47 -10.52 0.98
C ARG A 143 -14.74 -10.36 0.18
N CYS A 144 -15.43 -11.50 -0.03
CA CYS A 144 -16.77 -11.55 -0.59
C CYS A 144 -17.64 -12.47 0.27
N PHE A 145 -18.81 -11.99 0.70
CA PHE A 145 -19.74 -12.75 1.52
C PHE A 145 -21.18 -12.34 1.21
N THR A 146 -22.11 -13.16 1.68
CA THR A 146 -23.55 -12.90 1.54
C THR A 146 -24.12 -12.51 2.89
N LEU A 147 -24.89 -11.43 2.94
CA LEU A 147 -25.68 -11.07 4.10
C LEU A 147 -27.16 -11.41 3.83
N THR A 148 -27.80 -12.08 4.81
CA THR A 148 -29.21 -12.42 4.74
C THR A 148 -30.05 -11.16 4.50
N GLY A 149 -30.86 -11.14 3.46
CA GLY A 149 -31.69 -10.01 3.06
C GLY A 149 -30.98 -8.88 2.30
N SER A 150 -29.65 -8.86 2.28
CA SER A 150 -28.90 -7.78 1.60
C SER A 150 -28.23 -8.22 0.31
N GLY A 151 -27.96 -9.53 0.13
CA GLY A 151 -27.29 -10.05 -1.07
C GLY A 151 -25.76 -10.10 -0.97
N THR A 152 -25.07 -9.90 -2.08
CA THR A 152 -23.62 -10.03 -2.18
C THR A 152 -22.93 -8.75 -1.70
N VAL A 153 -22.03 -8.91 -0.74
CA VAL A 153 -21.21 -7.82 -0.20
C VAL A 153 -19.73 -8.12 -0.44
N VAL A 154 -19.02 -7.15 -0.99
CA VAL A 154 -17.57 -7.19 -1.12
C VAL A 154 -16.94 -6.16 -0.20
N THR A 155 -15.77 -6.48 0.36
CA THR A 155 -14.95 -5.51 1.08
C THR A 155 -13.61 -5.37 0.42
N GLY A 156 -13.01 -4.18 0.54
CA GLY A 156 -11.72 -3.91 -0.05
C GLY A 156 -11.23 -2.49 0.17
N THR A 157 -10.01 -2.24 -0.28
CA THR A 157 -9.42 -0.90 -0.29
C THR A 157 -9.73 -0.20 -1.61
N VAL A 158 -10.19 1.04 -1.53
CA VAL A 158 -10.34 1.91 -2.70
C VAL A 158 -8.97 2.48 -3.07
N PHE A 159 -8.44 2.11 -4.22
CA PHE A 159 -7.13 2.54 -4.72
C PHE A 159 -7.20 3.86 -5.49
N ALA A 160 -8.31 4.14 -6.13
CA ALA A 160 -8.51 5.37 -6.92
C ALA A 160 -9.99 5.73 -7.02
N GLY A 161 -10.25 7.00 -7.26
CA GLY A 161 -11.56 7.54 -7.56
C GLY A 161 -12.54 7.52 -6.39
N ARG A 162 -13.81 7.68 -6.74
CA ARG A 162 -14.94 7.73 -5.82
C ARG A 162 -16.08 6.86 -6.32
N VAL A 163 -16.84 6.28 -5.41
CA VAL A 163 -18.07 5.54 -5.69
C VAL A 163 -19.23 6.10 -4.87
N GLN A 164 -20.43 6.05 -5.43
CA GLN A 164 -21.68 6.44 -4.79
C GLN A 164 -22.71 5.32 -4.85
N VAL A 165 -23.69 5.37 -3.96
CA VAL A 165 -24.85 4.48 -4.02
C VAL A 165 -25.58 4.72 -5.33
N GLY A 166 -25.90 3.63 -6.05
CA GLY A 166 -26.52 3.65 -7.36
C GLY A 166 -25.58 3.52 -8.56
N ASP A 167 -24.28 3.69 -8.36
CA ASP A 167 -23.29 3.59 -9.43
C ASP A 167 -23.30 2.21 -10.09
N LYS A 168 -23.05 2.22 -11.41
CA LYS A 168 -22.81 1.04 -12.22
C LYS A 168 -21.32 0.81 -12.33
N LEU A 169 -20.88 -0.38 -11.93
CA LEU A 169 -19.49 -0.79 -11.92
C LEU A 169 -19.34 -2.13 -12.63
N VAL A 170 -18.09 -2.57 -12.78
CA VAL A 170 -17.75 -3.86 -13.40
C VAL A 170 -16.86 -4.67 -12.46
N VAL A 171 -17.11 -5.97 -12.36
CA VAL A 171 -16.21 -6.92 -11.70
C VAL A 171 -15.16 -7.36 -12.70
N SER A 172 -13.90 -7.11 -12.43
CA SER A 172 -12.76 -7.54 -13.25
C SER A 172 -12.06 -8.73 -12.60
N PRO A 173 -11.67 -9.78 -13.35
CA PRO A 173 -11.57 -9.82 -14.81
C PRO A 173 -12.85 -10.28 -15.52
N SER A 174 -13.90 -10.71 -14.82
CA SER A 174 -15.09 -11.37 -15.42
C SER A 174 -15.90 -10.48 -16.35
N GLY A 175 -15.83 -9.15 -16.23
CA GLY A 175 -16.64 -8.20 -17.00
C GLY A 175 -18.09 -8.10 -16.55
N LYS A 176 -18.48 -8.74 -15.43
CA LYS A 176 -19.88 -8.69 -14.95
C LYS A 176 -20.23 -7.29 -14.46
N GLU A 177 -21.31 -6.74 -15.02
CA GLU A 177 -21.87 -5.47 -14.57
C GLU A 177 -22.58 -5.62 -13.22
N VAL A 178 -22.35 -4.68 -12.32
CA VAL A 178 -22.93 -4.63 -10.98
C VAL A 178 -23.42 -3.22 -10.66
N ARG A 179 -24.36 -3.13 -9.73
CA ARG A 179 -24.85 -1.85 -9.22
C ARG A 179 -24.66 -1.78 -7.71
N VAL A 180 -24.17 -0.67 -7.22
CA VAL A 180 -23.98 -0.41 -5.79
C VAL A 180 -25.33 -0.11 -5.14
N ARG A 181 -25.72 -0.90 -4.14
CA ARG A 181 -26.97 -0.73 -3.36
C ARG A 181 -26.74 0.06 -2.09
N SER A 182 -25.63 -0.20 -1.40
CA SER A 182 -25.24 0.51 -0.19
C SER A 182 -23.75 0.45 0.02
N ILE A 183 -23.22 1.39 0.77
CA ILE A 183 -21.81 1.54 1.08
C ILE A 183 -21.63 1.65 2.59
N HIS A 184 -20.60 0.97 3.11
CA HIS A 184 -20.04 1.25 4.43
C HIS A 184 -18.58 1.64 4.22
N ALA A 185 -18.23 2.86 4.63
CA ALA A 185 -16.85 3.34 4.60
C ALA A 185 -16.35 3.41 6.05
N GLN A 186 -15.16 2.82 6.30
CA GLN A 186 -14.55 2.78 7.62
C GLN A 186 -15.52 2.27 8.72
N ASN A 187 -16.26 1.22 8.40
CA ASN A 187 -17.24 0.56 9.28
C ASN A 187 -18.47 1.42 9.66
N ARG A 188 -18.81 2.44 8.87
CA ARG A 188 -19.99 3.28 9.02
C ARG A 188 -20.78 3.34 7.73
N ALA A 189 -22.11 3.37 7.81
CA ALA A 189 -22.96 3.59 6.64
C ALA A 189 -22.61 4.94 5.99
N SER A 190 -22.50 4.95 4.65
CA SER A 190 -22.12 6.13 3.89
C SER A 190 -22.78 6.12 2.52
N GLU A 191 -23.08 7.28 1.98
CA GLU A 191 -23.57 7.45 0.61
C GLU A 191 -22.43 7.33 -0.43
N SER A 192 -21.17 7.41 0.01
CA SER A 192 -20.02 7.33 -0.88
C SER A 192 -18.78 6.72 -0.22
N GLY A 193 -17.84 6.24 -1.07
CA GLY A 193 -16.51 5.82 -0.69
C GLY A 193 -15.47 6.41 -1.63
N GLN A 194 -14.26 6.67 -1.15
CA GLN A 194 -13.20 7.31 -1.92
C GLN A 194 -11.83 6.67 -1.71
N ALA A 195 -10.89 7.00 -2.57
CA ALA A 195 -9.51 6.53 -2.51
C ALA A 195 -8.92 6.66 -1.09
N GLY A 196 -8.17 5.63 -0.67
CA GLY A 196 -7.58 5.50 0.66
C GLY A 196 -8.51 4.90 1.70
N GLN A 197 -9.82 4.80 1.45
CA GLN A 197 -10.76 4.20 2.40
C GLN A 197 -10.88 2.69 2.21
N ARG A 198 -11.13 1.98 3.29
CA ARG A 198 -11.63 0.61 3.26
C ARG A 198 -13.16 0.66 3.21
N CYS A 199 -13.72 0.11 2.13
CA CYS A 199 -15.17 0.11 1.90
C CYS A 199 -15.75 -1.30 1.87
N ALA A 200 -17.02 -1.42 2.30
CA ALA A 200 -17.88 -2.54 2.00
C ALA A 200 -18.97 -2.07 1.03
N LEU A 201 -19.09 -2.74 -0.12
CA LEU A 201 -20.08 -2.45 -1.14
C LEU A 201 -21.07 -3.60 -1.23
N ASN A 202 -22.36 -3.30 -1.07
CA ASN A 202 -23.42 -4.22 -1.39
C ASN A 202 -23.72 -4.10 -2.87
N LEU A 203 -23.59 -5.21 -3.60
CA LEU A 203 -23.66 -5.26 -5.05
C LEU A 203 -24.92 -6.01 -5.52
N ALA A 204 -25.66 -5.42 -6.47
CA ALA A 204 -26.71 -6.07 -7.22
C ALA A 204 -26.15 -6.56 -8.58
N GLY A 205 -26.74 -7.63 -9.12
CA GLY A 205 -26.37 -8.18 -10.43
C GLY A 205 -25.30 -9.27 -10.37
N VAL A 206 -24.87 -9.67 -9.16
CA VAL A 206 -23.81 -10.66 -8.98
C VAL A 206 -24.06 -11.53 -7.76
N GLU A 207 -23.66 -12.80 -7.83
CA GLU A 207 -23.70 -13.72 -6.70
C GLU A 207 -22.30 -13.86 -6.07
N LYS A 208 -22.25 -14.32 -4.81
CA LYS A 208 -20.99 -14.55 -4.10
C LYS A 208 -20.00 -15.42 -4.87
N LYS A 209 -20.49 -16.45 -5.58
CA LYS A 209 -19.65 -17.36 -6.37
C LYS A 209 -18.94 -16.72 -7.56
N ASP A 210 -19.41 -15.56 -7.98
CA ASP A 210 -18.93 -14.83 -9.16
C ASP A 210 -17.77 -13.87 -8.83
N ILE A 211 -17.47 -13.67 -7.53
CA ILE A 211 -16.42 -12.77 -7.07
C ILE A 211 -15.52 -13.52 -6.11
N VAL A 212 -14.23 -13.47 -6.36
CA VAL A 212 -13.21 -14.06 -5.51
C VAL A 212 -12.29 -12.99 -4.94
N ARG A 213 -11.54 -13.36 -3.90
CA ARG A 213 -10.47 -12.50 -3.38
C ARG A 213 -9.44 -12.25 -4.48
N GLY A 214 -9.09 -10.97 -4.67
CA GLY A 214 -8.16 -10.54 -5.71
C GLY A 214 -8.83 -9.96 -6.95
N ASP A 215 -10.15 -10.18 -7.11
CA ASP A 215 -10.90 -9.46 -8.13
C ASP A 215 -10.94 -7.95 -7.84
N TRP A 216 -11.32 -7.20 -8.84
CA TRP A 216 -11.50 -5.75 -8.73
C TRP A 216 -12.94 -5.37 -9.04
N VAL A 217 -13.47 -4.41 -8.29
CA VAL A 217 -14.68 -3.68 -8.64
C VAL A 217 -14.27 -2.30 -9.09
N LEU A 218 -14.59 -1.93 -10.34
CA LEU A 218 -14.04 -0.73 -10.96
C LEU A 218 -15.02 -0.06 -11.91
N ALA A 219 -14.74 1.21 -12.24
CA ALA A 219 -15.48 1.93 -13.27
C ALA A 219 -15.32 1.22 -14.63
N PRO A 220 -16.39 1.14 -15.45
CA PRO A 220 -16.33 0.45 -16.75
C PRO A 220 -15.21 0.95 -17.66
N ALA A 221 -14.90 2.24 -17.62
CA ALA A 221 -13.87 2.88 -18.44
C ALA A 221 -12.45 2.31 -18.24
N VAL A 222 -12.16 1.74 -17.07
CA VAL A 222 -10.83 1.20 -16.72
C VAL A 222 -10.81 -0.33 -16.66
N HIS A 223 -11.86 -0.98 -17.15
CA HIS A 223 -11.90 -2.44 -17.27
C HIS A 223 -11.07 -2.89 -18.47
N SER A 224 -9.84 -3.31 -18.21
CA SER A 224 -8.90 -3.80 -19.22
C SER A 224 -8.07 -4.95 -18.66
N PRO A 225 -8.67 -6.15 -18.51
CA PRO A 225 -7.94 -7.31 -18.01
C PRO A 225 -6.85 -7.71 -19.00
N THR A 226 -5.66 -8.02 -18.49
CA THR A 226 -4.51 -8.42 -19.31
C THR A 226 -3.79 -9.61 -18.68
N GLN A 227 -3.12 -10.39 -19.54
CA GLN A 227 -2.25 -11.49 -19.12
C GLN A 227 -0.77 -11.14 -19.26
N ARG A 228 -0.45 -9.92 -19.73
CA ARG A 228 0.92 -9.46 -19.92
C ARG A 228 1.05 -8.03 -19.40
N LEU A 229 2.11 -7.80 -18.64
CA LEU A 229 2.43 -6.49 -18.06
C LEU A 229 3.91 -6.19 -18.34
N ASP A 230 4.19 -4.98 -18.79
CA ASP A 230 5.55 -4.44 -18.80
C ASP A 230 5.76 -3.71 -17.47
N VAL A 231 6.75 -4.16 -16.71
CA VAL A 231 7.00 -3.66 -15.36
C VAL A 231 8.47 -3.34 -15.15
N ARG A 232 8.75 -2.34 -14.34
CA ARG A 232 10.11 -2.09 -13.84
C ARG A 232 10.26 -2.77 -12.49
N ILE A 233 11.22 -3.68 -12.39
CA ILE A 233 11.50 -4.42 -11.15
C ILE A 233 12.72 -3.81 -10.48
N LYS A 234 12.59 -3.51 -9.18
CA LYS A 234 13.70 -3.15 -8.29
C LYS A 234 13.98 -4.33 -7.38
N LEU A 235 15.20 -4.81 -7.39
CA LEU A 235 15.65 -5.87 -6.48
C LEU A 235 16.28 -5.23 -5.23
N PRO A 236 16.07 -5.83 -4.02
CA PRO A 236 16.80 -5.42 -2.83
C PRO A 236 18.31 -5.62 -3.02
N ALA A 237 19.13 -4.78 -2.38
CA ALA A 237 20.59 -4.93 -2.41
C ALA A 237 21.05 -6.27 -1.81
N ALA A 238 20.28 -6.84 -0.88
CA ALA A 238 20.51 -8.14 -0.26
C ALA A 238 20.00 -9.34 -1.07
N ALA A 239 19.46 -9.12 -2.28
CA ALA A 239 18.94 -10.20 -3.12
C ALA A 239 20.04 -11.22 -3.43
N ARG A 240 19.91 -12.45 -2.89
CA ARG A 240 20.90 -13.52 -3.05
C ARG A 240 20.91 -14.15 -4.43
N ARG A 241 19.88 -13.91 -5.25
CA ARG A 241 19.74 -14.50 -6.60
C ARG A 241 19.41 -13.41 -7.62
N ALA A 242 20.13 -13.46 -8.72
CA ALA A 242 19.76 -12.65 -9.88
C ALA A 242 18.43 -13.12 -10.48
N LEU A 243 17.60 -12.20 -10.90
CA LEU A 243 16.38 -12.51 -11.64
C LEU A 243 16.80 -12.99 -13.04
N ARG A 244 16.35 -14.18 -13.44
CA ARG A 244 16.65 -14.76 -14.75
C ARG A 244 15.42 -14.76 -15.63
N HIS A 245 15.64 -14.80 -16.94
CA HIS A 245 14.55 -14.98 -17.91
C HIS A 245 13.73 -16.23 -17.59
N TRP A 246 12.39 -16.13 -17.63
CA TRP A 246 11.43 -17.17 -17.27
C TRP A 246 11.42 -17.58 -15.80
N THR A 247 12.00 -16.80 -14.91
CA THR A 247 11.87 -17.04 -13.47
C THR A 247 10.37 -17.00 -13.07
N PRO A 248 9.86 -18.05 -12.41
CA PRO A 248 8.52 -18.02 -11.85
C PRO A 248 8.48 -17.05 -10.67
N VAL A 249 7.43 -16.24 -10.60
CA VAL A 249 7.22 -15.23 -9.56
C VAL A 249 5.77 -15.19 -9.13
N HIS A 250 5.53 -14.82 -7.89
CA HIS A 250 4.22 -14.42 -7.41
C HIS A 250 4.07 -12.91 -7.55
N ALA A 251 3.10 -12.47 -8.35
CA ALA A 251 2.76 -11.07 -8.50
C ALA A 251 1.59 -10.74 -7.56
N HIS A 252 1.86 -9.89 -6.56
CA HIS A 252 0.84 -9.41 -5.64
C HIS A 252 0.31 -8.07 -6.13
N VAL A 253 -0.97 -8.03 -6.52
CA VAL A 253 -1.63 -6.81 -7.03
C VAL A 253 -2.94 -6.60 -6.27
N GLY A 254 -2.99 -5.57 -5.42
CA GLY A 254 -4.10 -5.41 -4.48
C GLY A 254 -4.17 -6.60 -3.52
N ALA A 255 -5.26 -7.36 -3.58
CA ALA A 255 -5.46 -8.57 -2.78
C ALA A 255 -5.22 -9.88 -3.56
N ALA A 256 -4.86 -9.78 -4.84
CA ALA A 256 -4.56 -10.92 -5.71
C ALA A 256 -3.12 -11.43 -5.49
N ASP A 257 -2.97 -12.75 -5.57
CA ASP A 257 -1.69 -13.45 -5.67
C ASP A 257 -1.71 -14.26 -6.97
N ILE A 258 -0.90 -13.84 -7.94
CA ILE A 258 -0.93 -14.38 -9.31
C ILE A 258 0.42 -14.99 -9.63
N LEU A 259 0.44 -16.28 -9.92
CA LEU A 259 1.65 -16.94 -10.42
C LEU A 259 1.91 -16.51 -11.87
N GLY A 260 3.09 -15.93 -12.08
CA GLY A 260 3.54 -15.48 -13.39
C GLY A 260 4.97 -15.91 -13.71
N ARG A 261 5.46 -15.49 -14.87
CA ARG A 261 6.87 -15.66 -15.26
C ARG A 261 7.42 -14.34 -15.77
N VAL A 262 8.64 -14.04 -15.38
CA VAL A 262 9.34 -12.83 -15.80
C VAL A 262 10.09 -13.07 -17.11
N SER A 263 9.80 -12.24 -18.12
CA SER A 263 10.61 -12.14 -19.33
C SER A 263 11.42 -10.85 -19.25
N LEU A 264 12.75 -10.96 -19.22
CA LEU A 264 13.61 -9.79 -19.18
C LEU A 264 13.68 -9.18 -20.59
N LEU A 265 13.28 -7.90 -20.71
CA LEU A 265 13.33 -7.13 -21.95
C LEU A 265 14.62 -6.30 -22.01
N GLU A 266 15.02 -5.71 -20.87
CA GLU A 266 16.24 -4.95 -20.69
C GLU A 266 16.77 -5.24 -19.30
N GLY A 267 18.07 -5.35 -19.14
CA GLY A 267 18.65 -5.49 -17.83
C GLY A 267 20.07 -5.97 -17.82
N THR A 268 20.82 -5.37 -16.97
CA THR A 268 22.15 -5.82 -16.53
C THR A 268 22.03 -6.32 -15.10
#